data_1c2f6d057518b77eb30d5d0f10c09930
#
_entry.id   1c2f6d057518b77eb30d5d0f10c09930
#
_cell.length_a   1.000
_cell.length_b   1.000
_cell.length_c   1.000
_cell.angle_alpha   90.00
_cell.angle_beta   90.00
_cell.angle_gamma   90.00
#
_symmetry.space_group_name_H-M   'P 1'
#
loop_
_entity.id
_entity.type
_entity.pdbx_description
1 polymer ?
#
loop_
_entity_poly.entity_id
_entity_poly.type
_entity_poly.pdbx_seq_one_letter_code
_entity_poly.pdbx_strand_id
1 'polypeptide(L)'
;MNEMLEKLGQNAKDAETVLRNLSTNDKNKTLEAVAKALVAHTDEILKANALDVENGKKNQMPEGLIDRLMLTPERIEGMADGLRQLTGLEDPIGEVTGMKKRPNGLLIGQKRVPLGVIGIIYEARPNVTSDAFGLCFKTGNVVILKGGSDAIHSNTAIVNCIREAVKSCGITEDAIQLIQDTSRETAAEFMKLNRYVDVLIPRGGRGLIKAVVNQSTIPVIETGTGNCHIYVDETADLQMAADIVINAKTQRVGVCNACESLLVNRRVKDAFLPVLAGRLKEKHVEVRADEAAKALMPGAVPATEEDWGTEYLDYILSVKVVDSVEEAIAHINKYNTKHSEAIITNDYTHAQKFLDEVDAAAVYVNASTRFTDGNEFGFGAEIGISTQKLHARGPMGLRELTSYKYRITGNGQIRP
;
A
#
# COMPACT_ATOMS: atom_id res chain seq x y z
N MET A 1 19.50 -0.41 -24.80
CA MET A 1 19.25 -0.38 -23.36
C MET A 1 20.12 0.73 -22.77
N ASN A 2 19.61 1.50 -21.83
CA ASN A 2 20.31 2.66 -21.27
C ASN A 2 21.48 2.18 -20.38
N GLU A 3 22.72 2.58 -20.70
CA GLU A 3 23.92 2.19 -19.96
C GLU A 3 23.86 2.53 -18.47
N MET A 4 23.17 3.63 -18.12
CA MET A 4 22.92 4.02 -16.72
C MET A 4 22.08 2.97 -15.99
N LEU A 5 21.00 2.48 -16.63
CA LEU A 5 20.12 1.45 -16.04
C LEU A 5 20.83 0.09 -15.92
N GLU A 6 21.66 -0.28 -16.90
CA GLU A 6 22.49 -1.48 -16.84
C GLU A 6 23.45 -1.42 -15.64
N LYS A 7 24.13 -0.30 -15.44
CA LYS A 7 25.07 -0.10 -14.33
C LYS A 7 24.34 -0.13 -12.97
N LEU A 8 23.20 0.57 -12.84
CA LEU A 8 22.37 0.53 -11.63
C LEU A 8 21.91 -0.91 -11.33
N GLY A 9 21.46 -1.62 -12.36
CA GLY A 9 21.04 -3.01 -12.24
C GLY A 9 22.16 -3.94 -11.77
N GLN A 10 23.36 -3.80 -12.33
CA GLN A 10 24.51 -4.61 -11.92
C GLN A 10 24.91 -4.30 -10.48
N ASN A 11 25.01 -3.03 -10.11
CA ASN A 11 25.31 -2.63 -8.72
C ASN A 11 24.26 -3.21 -7.74
N ALA A 12 22.99 -3.22 -8.12
CA ALA A 12 21.92 -3.80 -7.29
C ALA A 12 22.10 -5.32 -7.10
N LYS A 13 22.45 -6.05 -8.16
CA LYS A 13 22.73 -7.51 -8.04
C LYS A 13 23.96 -7.81 -7.20
N ASP A 14 24.99 -6.98 -7.27
CA ASP A 14 26.18 -7.12 -6.42
C ASP A 14 25.81 -6.84 -4.95
N ALA A 15 25.05 -5.80 -4.68
CA ALA A 15 24.56 -5.46 -3.34
C ALA A 15 23.64 -6.56 -2.77
N GLU A 16 22.78 -7.18 -3.58
CA GLU A 16 21.88 -8.27 -3.18
C GLU A 16 22.66 -9.40 -2.49
N THR A 17 23.85 -9.74 -2.99
CA THR A 17 24.69 -10.82 -2.40
C THR A 17 25.15 -10.48 -1.00
N VAL A 18 25.32 -9.20 -0.68
CA VAL A 18 25.71 -8.70 0.64
C VAL A 18 24.49 -8.69 1.56
N LEU A 19 23.39 -8.05 1.12
CA LEU A 19 22.24 -7.82 1.98
C LEU A 19 21.55 -9.10 2.45
N ARG A 20 21.47 -10.13 1.58
CA ARG A 20 20.87 -11.42 1.94
C ARG A 20 21.57 -12.14 3.11
N ASN A 21 22.81 -11.77 3.41
CA ASN A 21 23.63 -12.41 4.43
C ASN A 21 23.77 -11.57 5.71
N LEU A 22 23.19 -10.35 5.76
CA LEU A 22 23.22 -9.52 6.95
C LEU A 22 22.44 -10.17 8.08
N SER A 23 23.00 -10.07 9.30
CA SER A 23 22.28 -10.45 10.50
C SER A 23 21.17 -9.44 10.82
N THR A 24 20.16 -9.87 11.58
CA THR A 24 19.11 -8.96 12.08
C THR A 24 19.70 -7.78 12.86
N ASN A 25 20.77 -8.03 13.63
CA ASN A 25 21.45 -6.97 14.39
C ASN A 25 22.11 -5.94 13.48
N ASP A 26 22.78 -6.36 12.40
CA ASP A 26 23.39 -5.44 11.44
C ASP A 26 22.33 -4.60 10.75
N LYS A 27 21.21 -5.22 10.33
CA LYS A 27 20.08 -4.52 9.76
C LYS A 27 19.49 -3.49 10.71
N ASN A 28 19.22 -3.87 11.95
CA ASN A 28 18.65 -2.96 12.96
C ASN A 28 19.59 -1.80 13.29
N LYS A 29 20.89 -2.08 13.47
CA LYS A 29 21.90 -1.03 13.69
C LYS A 29 21.96 -0.03 12.53
N THR A 30 21.86 -0.52 11.30
CA THR A 30 21.89 0.33 10.11
C THR A 30 20.61 1.16 9.99
N LEU A 31 19.43 0.57 10.22
CA LEU A 31 18.16 1.32 10.21
C LEU A 31 18.17 2.45 11.26
N GLU A 32 18.69 2.19 12.45
CA GLU A 32 18.84 3.21 13.50
C GLU A 32 19.84 4.31 13.09
N ALA A 33 20.94 3.96 12.43
CA ALA A 33 21.89 4.93 11.91
C ALA A 33 21.27 5.81 10.83
N VAL A 34 20.50 5.22 9.92
CA VAL A 34 19.76 5.96 8.88
C VAL A 34 18.70 6.88 9.48
N ALA A 35 17.94 6.40 10.48
CA ALA A 35 16.96 7.24 11.17
C ALA A 35 17.62 8.47 11.82
N LYS A 36 18.75 8.31 12.49
CA LYS A 36 19.54 9.42 13.05
C LYS A 36 20.07 10.38 11.97
N ALA A 37 20.53 9.84 10.84
CA ALA A 37 21.05 10.65 9.75
C ALA A 37 19.94 11.50 9.11
N LEU A 38 18.73 10.97 8.89
CA LEU A 38 17.60 11.74 8.37
C LEU A 38 17.29 12.95 9.25
N VAL A 39 17.26 12.76 10.57
CA VAL A 39 17.03 13.85 11.53
C VAL A 39 18.19 14.86 11.52
N ALA A 40 19.43 14.38 11.47
CA ALA A 40 20.62 15.25 11.44
C ALA A 40 20.70 16.09 10.16
N HIS A 41 20.21 15.59 9.03
CA HIS A 41 20.19 16.26 7.73
C HIS A 41 18.85 16.95 7.40
N THR A 42 18.01 17.19 8.41
CA THR A 42 16.67 17.82 8.22
C THR A 42 16.75 19.10 7.38
N ASP A 43 17.67 20.01 7.69
CA ASP A 43 17.79 21.29 6.98
C ASP A 43 18.14 21.12 5.49
N GLU A 44 19.02 20.18 5.16
CA GLU A 44 19.40 19.87 3.78
C GLU A 44 18.22 19.26 3.00
N ILE A 45 17.50 18.35 3.62
CA ILE A 45 16.31 17.71 3.02
C ILE A 45 15.21 18.75 2.82
N LEU A 46 14.95 19.63 3.78
CA LEU A 46 13.95 20.70 3.67
C LEU A 46 14.33 21.72 2.59
N LYS A 47 15.61 22.05 2.46
CA LYS A 47 16.08 22.93 1.38
C LYS A 47 15.84 22.33 0.00
N ALA A 48 16.10 21.04 -0.18
CA ALA A 48 15.79 20.32 -1.41
C ALA A 48 14.29 20.25 -1.67
N ASN A 49 13.49 19.96 -0.62
CA ASN A 49 12.04 19.89 -0.71
C ASN A 49 11.40 21.23 -1.08
N ALA A 50 11.95 22.36 -0.60
CA ALA A 50 11.46 23.68 -0.95
C ALA A 50 11.53 23.93 -2.48
N LEU A 51 12.55 23.40 -3.18
CA LEU A 51 12.65 23.50 -4.64
C LEU A 51 11.52 22.73 -5.32
N ASP A 52 11.23 21.52 -4.86
CA ASP A 52 10.15 20.70 -5.42
C ASP A 52 8.78 21.36 -5.18
N VAL A 53 8.53 21.87 -3.98
CA VAL A 53 7.28 22.56 -3.64
C VAL A 53 7.12 23.86 -4.46
N GLU A 54 8.17 24.62 -4.66
CA GLU A 54 8.14 25.82 -5.50
C GLU A 54 7.82 25.48 -6.96
N ASN A 55 8.48 24.44 -7.50
CA ASN A 55 8.20 23.94 -8.84
C ASN A 55 6.77 23.41 -8.98
N GLY A 56 6.27 22.68 -7.99
CA GLY A 56 4.88 22.19 -7.95
C GLY A 56 3.87 23.35 -8.00
N LYS A 57 4.09 24.42 -7.21
CA LYS A 57 3.26 25.63 -7.23
C LYS A 57 3.31 26.35 -8.57
N LYS A 58 4.49 26.49 -9.17
CA LYS A 58 4.66 27.10 -10.52
C LYS A 58 3.91 26.31 -11.59
N ASN A 59 3.88 24.99 -11.47
CA ASN A 59 3.16 24.09 -12.37
C ASN A 59 1.68 23.92 -12.01
N GLN A 60 1.13 24.74 -11.12
CA GLN A 60 -0.29 24.71 -10.71
C GLN A 60 -0.74 23.35 -10.18
N MET A 61 0.15 22.66 -9.46
CA MET A 61 -0.18 21.39 -8.80
C MET A 61 -1.32 21.61 -7.80
N PRO A 62 -2.34 20.72 -7.76
CA PRO A 62 -3.42 20.80 -6.78
C PRO A 62 -2.91 20.85 -5.32
N GLU A 63 -3.57 21.62 -4.46
CA GLU A 63 -3.15 21.81 -3.06
C GLU A 63 -2.96 20.50 -2.29
N GLY A 64 -3.84 19.52 -2.50
CA GLY A 64 -3.71 18.20 -1.87
C GLY A 64 -2.48 17.42 -2.31
N LEU A 65 -1.95 17.66 -3.52
CA LEU A 65 -0.69 17.08 -3.98
C LEU A 65 0.50 17.88 -3.45
N ILE A 66 0.40 19.21 -3.33
CA ILE A 66 1.41 20.04 -2.67
C ILE A 66 1.57 19.63 -1.21
N ASP A 67 0.48 19.41 -0.47
CA ASP A 67 0.55 18.92 0.91
C ASP A 67 1.25 17.56 1.01
N ARG A 68 0.99 16.64 0.07
CA ARG A 68 1.69 15.34 0.01
C ARG A 68 3.18 15.46 -0.29
N LEU A 69 3.56 16.44 -1.11
CA LEU A 69 4.94 16.70 -1.51
C LEU A 69 5.74 17.38 -0.41
N MET A 70 5.08 18.27 0.35
CA MET A 70 5.72 19.11 1.35
C MET A 70 6.24 18.28 2.54
N LEU A 71 7.50 18.49 2.90
CA LEU A 71 8.10 17.97 4.13
C LEU A 71 8.15 19.08 5.18
N THR A 72 8.10 18.67 6.44
CA THR A 72 8.34 19.49 7.63
C THR A 72 9.30 18.73 8.55
N PRO A 73 9.92 19.40 9.55
CA PRO A 73 10.73 18.69 10.54
C PRO A 73 10.00 17.51 11.17
N GLU A 74 8.72 17.67 11.51
CA GLU A 74 7.88 16.62 12.11
C GLU A 74 7.64 15.46 11.13
N ARG A 75 7.48 15.74 9.82
CA ARG A 75 7.33 14.69 8.81
C ARG A 75 8.65 13.92 8.60
N ILE A 76 9.81 14.59 8.69
CA ILE A 76 11.11 13.92 8.64
C ILE A 76 11.36 13.09 9.89
N GLU A 77 11.01 13.59 11.08
CA GLU A 77 11.05 12.79 12.31
C GLU A 77 10.11 11.56 12.19
N GLY A 78 8.93 11.73 11.62
CA GLY A 78 8.01 10.61 11.33
C GLY A 78 8.62 9.56 10.40
N MET A 79 9.40 9.97 9.37
CA MET A 79 10.17 9.05 8.53
C MET A 79 11.22 8.27 9.34
N ALA A 80 11.95 8.96 10.21
CA ALA A 80 12.94 8.35 11.10
C ALA A 80 12.28 7.38 12.10
N ASP A 81 11.14 7.73 12.66
CA ASP A 81 10.37 6.87 13.57
C ASP A 81 9.85 5.62 12.86
N GLY A 82 9.42 5.72 11.59
CA GLY A 82 9.08 4.57 10.79
C GLY A 82 10.24 3.57 10.66
N LEU A 83 11.46 4.06 10.44
CA LEU A 83 12.66 3.21 10.40
C LEU A 83 12.98 2.59 11.78
N ARG A 84 12.83 3.34 12.87
CA ARG A 84 13.02 2.84 14.24
C ARG A 84 11.99 1.74 14.57
N GLN A 85 10.73 1.92 14.18
CA GLN A 85 9.69 0.90 14.39
C GLN A 85 10.04 -0.43 13.73
N LEU A 86 10.64 -0.40 12.52
CA LEU A 86 11.09 -1.61 11.82
C LEU A 86 12.16 -2.38 12.63
N THR A 87 12.96 -1.71 13.45
CA THR A 87 13.98 -2.41 14.28
C THR A 87 13.34 -3.29 15.35
N GLY A 88 12.15 -2.92 15.84
CA GLY A 88 11.37 -3.69 16.81
C GLY A 88 10.58 -4.86 16.22
N LEU A 89 10.43 -4.91 14.89
CA LEU A 89 9.70 -5.98 14.24
C LEU A 89 10.59 -7.23 14.06
N GLU A 90 9.94 -8.40 14.11
CA GLU A 90 10.59 -9.66 13.82
C GLU A 90 11.11 -9.71 12.38
N ASP A 91 12.36 -10.14 12.20
CA ASP A 91 12.95 -10.33 10.86
C ASP A 91 12.45 -11.66 10.28
N PRO A 92 11.68 -11.64 9.17
CA PRO A 92 11.15 -12.87 8.60
C PRO A 92 12.24 -13.72 7.91
N ILE A 93 13.40 -13.15 7.61
CA ILE A 93 14.45 -13.84 6.85
C ILE A 93 15.09 -14.94 7.68
N GLY A 94 15.08 -16.14 7.13
CA GLY A 94 15.63 -17.32 7.80
C GLY A 94 14.60 -18.18 8.52
N GLU A 95 13.36 -17.69 8.70
CA GLU A 95 12.24 -18.49 9.24
C GLU A 95 12.09 -19.80 8.46
N VAL A 96 11.98 -20.92 9.18
CA VAL A 96 11.68 -22.23 8.61
C VAL A 96 10.26 -22.62 8.96
N THR A 97 9.38 -22.59 7.95
CA THR A 97 7.93 -22.76 8.15
C THR A 97 7.46 -24.21 8.23
N GLY A 98 8.34 -25.14 8.06
CA GLY A 98 8.03 -26.56 8.22
C GLY A 98 9.19 -27.44 7.73
N MET A 99 9.42 -28.56 8.39
CA MET A 99 10.43 -29.52 8.01
C MET A 99 9.88 -30.94 8.16
N LYS A 100 9.88 -31.72 7.07
CA LYS A 100 9.33 -33.08 7.04
C LYS A 100 10.33 -34.08 6.50
N LYS A 101 10.47 -35.20 7.20
CA LYS A 101 11.23 -36.35 6.70
C LYS A 101 10.37 -37.13 5.71
N ARG A 102 10.93 -37.39 4.52
CA ARG A 102 10.27 -38.21 3.50
C ARG A 102 10.53 -39.69 3.72
N PRO A 103 9.72 -40.60 3.13
CA PRO A 103 9.93 -42.04 3.25
C PRO A 103 11.32 -42.50 2.79
N ASN A 104 11.93 -41.81 1.81
CA ASN A 104 13.29 -42.10 1.32
C ASN A 104 14.40 -41.49 2.21
N GLY A 105 14.04 -40.87 3.34
CA GLY A 105 14.99 -40.30 4.29
C GLY A 105 15.38 -38.83 4.04
N LEU A 106 15.00 -38.21 2.93
CA LEU A 106 15.22 -36.78 2.70
C LEU A 106 14.46 -35.94 3.73
N LEU A 107 15.15 -34.94 4.29
CA LEU A 107 14.53 -33.93 5.14
C LEU A 107 14.30 -32.67 4.31
N ILE A 108 13.02 -32.31 4.12
CA ILE A 108 12.62 -31.17 3.28
C ILE A 108 11.91 -30.13 4.12
N GLY A 109 12.39 -28.88 4.05
CA GLY A 109 11.78 -27.75 4.72
C GLY A 109 11.75 -26.50 3.81
N GLN A 110 10.90 -25.54 4.15
CA GLN A 110 10.86 -24.23 3.51
C GLN A 110 11.56 -23.20 4.40
N LYS A 111 12.46 -22.42 3.82
CA LYS A 111 13.14 -21.29 4.49
C LYS A 111 12.78 -20.00 3.78
N ARG A 112 12.34 -18.98 4.52
CA ARG A 112 12.04 -17.66 4.01
C ARG A 112 13.30 -16.91 3.59
N VAL A 113 13.24 -16.26 2.43
CA VAL A 113 14.36 -15.55 1.79
C VAL A 113 13.89 -14.23 1.19
N PRO A 114 14.79 -13.23 0.96
CA PRO A 114 14.44 -12.02 0.23
C PRO A 114 13.85 -12.31 -1.15
N LEU A 115 13.05 -11.40 -1.69
CA LEU A 115 12.64 -11.41 -3.09
C LEU A 115 13.84 -11.16 -4.03
N GLY A 116 14.76 -10.27 -3.64
CA GLY A 116 15.95 -9.90 -4.39
C GLY A 116 16.05 -8.39 -4.61
N VAL A 117 16.05 -7.94 -5.85
CA VAL A 117 16.06 -6.53 -6.23
C VAL A 117 14.62 -6.08 -6.50
N ILE A 118 14.15 -5.12 -5.71
CA ILE A 118 12.80 -4.55 -5.82
C ILE A 118 12.88 -3.19 -6.49
N GLY A 119 12.15 -3.02 -7.59
CA GLY A 119 11.95 -1.73 -8.23
C GLY A 119 10.69 -1.06 -7.70
N ILE A 120 10.75 0.21 -7.35
CA ILE A 120 9.58 0.98 -6.90
C ILE A 120 9.42 2.20 -7.78
N ILE A 121 8.25 2.30 -8.44
CA ILE A 121 7.88 3.45 -9.26
C ILE A 121 6.81 4.24 -8.51
N TYR A 122 7.09 5.52 -8.17
CA TYR A 122 6.20 6.30 -7.30
C TYR A 122 6.10 7.77 -7.70
N GLU A 123 4.98 8.38 -7.30
CA GLU A 123 4.67 9.79 -7.55
C GLU A 123 4.86 10.61 -6.26
N ALA A 124 4.95 11.91 -6.38
CA ALA A 124 4.97 13.03 -5.41
C ALA A 124 4.79 12.69 -3.90
N ARG A 125 5.61 11.78 -3.37
CA ARG A 125 5.59 11.35 -1.95
C ARG A 125 7.01 11.07 -1.46
N PRO A 126 7.77 12.09 -1.02
CA PRO A 126 9.16 11.93 -0.58
C PRO A 126 9.34 10.90 0.56
N ASN A 127 8.36 10.78 1.46
CA ASN A 127 8.39 9.80 2.55
C ASN A 127 8.46 8.34 2.06
N VAL A 128 7.91 8.02 0.88
CA VAL A 128 7.98 6.68 0.30
C VAL A 128 9.43 6.24 0.09
N THR A 129 10.36 7.17 -0.12
CA THR A 129 11.79 6.87 -0.27
C THR A 129 12.37 6.19 0.95
N SER A 130 12.11 6.70 2.16
CA SER A 130 12.56 6.11 3.42
C SER A 130 11.80 4.84 3.77
N ASP A 131 10.48 4.83 3.58
CA ASP A 131 9.63 3.66 3.90
C ASP A 131 10.02 2.46 3.02
N ALA A 132 10.20 2.70 1.72
CA ALA A 132 10.66 1.70 0.76
C ALA A 132 12.04 1.13 1.11
N PHE A 133 12.99 2.02 1.44
CA PHE A 133 14.31 1.57 1.90
C PHE A 133 14.19 0.71 3.14
N GLY A 134 13.52 1.19 4.18
CA GLY A 134 13.43 0.50 5.46
C GLY A 134 12.87 -0.91 5.35
N LEU A 135 11.73 -1.04 4.66
CA LEU A 135 11.06 -2.32 4.44
C LEU A 135 11.90 -3.29 3.59
N CYS A 136 12.47 -2.81 2.48
CA CYS A 136 13.32 -3.62 1.62
C CYS A 136 14.61 -4.04 2.35
N PHE A 137 15.28 -3.12 3.00
CA PHE A 137 16.53 -3.38 3.70
C PHE A 137 16.35 -4.35 4.89
N LYS A 138 15.30 -4.17 5.71
CA LYS A 138 15.00 -5.08 6.83
C LYS A 138 14.77 -6.51 6.33
N THR A 139 14.23 -6.69 5.15
CA THR A 139 13.97 -7.99 4.52
C THR A 139 15.12 -8.48 3.61
N GLY A 140 16.27 -7.78 3.63
CA GLY A 140 17.45 -8.17 2.87
C GLY A 140 17.35 -7.98 1.37
N ASN A 141 16.40 -7.15 0.91
CA ASN A 141 16.24 -6.77 -0.48
C ASN A 141 17.00 -5.48 -0.80
N VAL A 142 17.45 -5.37 -2.03
CA VAL A 142 17.93 -4.11 -2.61
C VAL A 142 16.74 -3.36 -3.20
N VAL A 143 16.74 -2.04 -3.12
CA VAL A 143 15.68 -1.23 -3.74
C VAL A 143 16.24 -0.26 -4.78
N ILE A 144 15.63 -0.25 -5.98
CA ILE A 144 15.83 0.74 -7.03
C ILE A 144 14.58 1.59 -7.12
N LEU A 145 14.74 2.88 -6.88
CA LEU A 145 13.68 3.87 -6.84
C LEU A 145 13.58 4.64 -8.15
N LYS A 146 12.38 4.80 -8.68
CA LYS A 146 12.06 5.66 -9.82
C LYS A 146 10.93 6.61 -9.39
N GLY A 147 11.30 7.78 -8.90
CA GLY A 147 10.36 8.85 -8.57
C GLY A 147 9.89 9.62 -9.81
N GLY A 148 8.81 10.39 -9.64
CA GLY A 148 8.39 11.41 -10.60
C GLY A 148 9.27 12.66 -10.55
N SER A 149 9.11 13.56 -11.53
CA SER A 149 9.80 14.86 -11.59
C SER A 149 9.45 15.79 -10.43
N ASP A 150 8.26 15.59 -9.85
CA ASP A 150 7.71 16.49 -8.83
C ASP A 150 8.46 16.46 -7.50
N ALA A 151 9.19 15.38 -7.20
CA ALA A 151 9.88 15.17 -5.92
C ALA A 151 11.36 14.82 -6.09
N ILE A 152 11.96 15.09 -7.25
CA ILE A 152 13.31 14.59 -7.56
C ILE A 152 14.40 15.15 -6.66
N HIS A 153 14.30 16.42 -6.27
CA HIS A 153 15.28 17.04 -5.37
C HIS A 153 15.18 16.47 -3.97
N SER A 154 13.98 16.34 -3.43
CA SER A 154 13.71 15.71 -2.13
C SER A 154 14.19 14.26 -2.11
N ASN A 155 13.80 13.46 -3.11
CA ASN A 155 14.19 12.06 -3.22
C ASN A 155 15.71 11.91 -3.29
N THR A 156 16.39 12.76 -4.05
CA THR A 156 17.85 12.73 -4.16
C THR A 156 18.53 13.03 -2.82
N ALA A 157 18.07 14.07 -2.10
CA ALA A 157 18.61 14.42 -0.79
C ALA A 157 18.42 13.28 0.22
N ILE A 158 17.23 12.68 0.29
CA ILE A 158 16.92 11.56 1.18
C ILE A 158 17.78 10.33 0.82
N VAL A 159 17.87 9.96 -0.46
CA VAL A 159 18.67 8.80 -0.90
C VAL A 159 20.16 9.00 -0.59
N ASN A 160 20.70 10.18 -0.82
CA ASN A 160 22.11 10.49 -0.50
C ASN A 160 22.36 10.31 1.00
N CYS A 161 21.50 10.89 1.85
CA CYS A 161 21.59 10.74 3.30
C CYS A 161 21.54 9.26 3.72
N ILE A 162 20.63 8.46 3.16
CA ILE A 162 20.51 7.02 3.43
C ILE A 162 21.78 6.29 3.00
N ARG A 163 22.30 6.52 1.78
CA ARG A 163 23.51 5.89 1.23
C ARG A 163 24.72 6.13 2.11
N GLU A 164 24.93 7.38 2.54
CA GLU A 164 26.03 7.75 3.44
C GLU A 164 25.93 7.05 4.79
N ALA A 165 24.74 7.00 5.38
CA ALA A 165 24.51 6.32 6.65
C ALA A 165 24.74 4.80 6.54
N VAL A 166 24.26 4.15 5.46
CA VAL A 166 24.49 2.72 5.19
C VAL A 166 25.99 2.43 5.07
N LYS A 167 26.70 3.26 4.29
CA LYS A 167 28.16 3.16 4.09
C LYS A 167 28.93 3.31 5.40
N SER A 168 28.51 4.22 6.28
CA SER A 168 29.11 4.41 7.59
C SER A 168 29.00 3.18 8.50
N CYS A 169 28.02 2.32 8.25
CA CYS A 169 27.86 1.02 8.93
C CYS A 169 28.69 -0.10 8.30
N GLY A 170 29.49 0.17 7.27
CA GLY A 170 30.31 -0.83 6.56
C GLY A 170 29.54 -1.69 5.57
N ILE A 171 28.35 -1.24 5.18
CA ILE A 171 27.48 -1.93 4.20
C ILE A 171 27.54 -1.17 2.87
N THR A 172 27.32 -1.87 1.76
CA THR A 172 27.30 -1.23 0.44
C THR A 172 26.22 -0.16 0.33
N GLU A 173 26.58 1.02 -0.12
CA GLU A 173 25.64 2.12 -0.37
C GLU A 173 24.62 1.80 -1.49
N ASP A 174 24.91 0.79 -2.32
CA ASP A 174 24.02 0.33 -3.39
C ASP A 174 22.84 -0.52 -2.88
N ALA A 175 22.68 -0.64 -1.56
CA ALA A 175 21.44 -1.16 -0.92
C ALA A 175 20.20 -0.36 -1.33
N ILE A 176 20.37 0.92 -1.67
CA ILE A 176 19.34 1.81 -2.24
C ILE A 176 19.94 2.58 -3.42
N GLN A 177 19.17 2.66 -4.49
CA GLN A 177 19.53 3.42 -5.68
C GLN A 177 18.35 4.25 -6.18
N LEU A 178 18.63 5.40 -6.78
CA LEU A 178 17.63 6.29 -7.38
C LEU A 178 17.96 6.51 -8.85
N ILE A 179 16.98 6.28 -9.71
CA ILE A 179 17.02 6.70 -11.11
C ILE A 179 16.71 8.19 -11.16
N GLN A 180 17.73 9.01 -11.44
CA GLN A 180 17.61 10.48 -11.46
C GLN A 180 16.91 10.99 -12.71
N ASP A 181 17.02 10.29 -13.83
CA ASP A 181 16.28 10.65 -15.04
C ASP A 181 14.79 10.40 -14.84
N THR A 182 14.02 11.49 -14.85
CA THR A 182 12.57 11.47 -14.59
C THR A 182 11.72 11.23 -15.84
N SER A 183 12.35 11.05 -17.02
CA SER A 183 11.65 10.84 -18.29
C SER A 183 10.75 9.59 -18.28
N ARG A 184 9.73 9.62 -19.13
CA ARG A 184 8.83 8.47 -19.34
C ARG A 184 9.51 7.34 -20.09
N GLU A 185 10.46 7.68 -20.96
CA GLU A 185 11.29 6.76 -21.71
C GLU A 185 12.13 5.89 -20.77
N THR A 186 12.82 6.51 -19.83
CA THR A 186 13.61 5.78 -18.81
C THR A 186 12.71 4.95 -17.89
N ALA A 187 11.51 5.42 -17.56
CA ALA A 187 10.55 4.62 -16.81
C ALA A 187 10.10 3.38 -17.59
N ALA A 188 9.85 3.51 -18.91
CA ALA A 188 9.47 2.40 -19.78
C ALA A 188 10.62 1.38 -19.97
N GLU A 189 11.87 1.83 -20.04
CA GLU A 189 13.04 0.95 -20.06
C GLU A 189 13.25 0.25 -18.71
N PHE A 190 13.08 0.96 -17.59
CA PHE A 190 13.17 0.38 -16.25
C PHE A 190 12.16 -0.74 -16.05
N MET A 191 10.92 -0.60 -16.54
CA MET A 191 9.88 -1.64 -16.48
C MET A 191 10.24 -2.92 -17.28
N LYS A 192 11.31 -2.88 -18.07
CA LYS A 192 11.80 -4.01 -18.86
C LYS A 192 13.16 -4.56 -18.38
N LEU A 193 13.65 -4.07 -17.24
CA LEU A 193 14.96 -4.40 -16.70
C LEU A 193 14.96 -5.75 -15.94
N ASN A 194 14.23 -6.74 -16.46
CA ASN A 194 13.99 -8.05 -15.83
C ASN A 194 15.26 -8.90 -15.63
N ARG A 195 16.38 -8.52 -16.26
CA ARG A 195 17.68 -9.15 -15.99
C ARG A 195 18.19 -8.85 -14.58
N TYR A 196 17.83 -7.69 -14.02
CA TYR A 196 18.36 -7.18 -12.77
C TYR A 196 17.30 -6.98 -11.68
N VAL A 197 16.07 -6.70 -12.05
CA VAL A 197 14.98 -6.42 -11.13
C VAL A 197 14.04 -7.62 -11.07
N ASP A 198 13.79 -8.12 -9.85
CA ASP A 198 13.02 -9.33 -9.64
C ASP A 198 11.51 -9.04 -9.53
N VAL A 199 11.15 -7.86 -9.02
CA VAL A 199 9.75 -7.43 -8.86
C VAL A 199 9.63 -5.91 -8.90
N LEU A 200 8.50 -5.39 -9.44
CA LEU A 200 8.13 -3.98 -9.41
C LEU A 200 6.93 -3.75 -8.50
N ILE A 201 6.96 -2.63 -7.78
CA ILE A 201 5.84 -2.17 -6.94
C ILE A 201 5.51 -0.73 -7.35
N PRO A 202 4.40 -0.48 -8.06
CA PRO A 202 3.95 0.87 -8.36
C PRO A 202 3.28 1.51 -7.13
N ARG A 203 3.54 2.81 -6.88
CA ARG A 203 2.98 3.60 -5.78
C ARG A 203 2.51 4.96 -6.30
N GLY A 204 1.25 5.06 -6.70
CA GLY A 204 0.71 6.29 -7.26
C GLY A 204 -0.77 6.18 -7.59
N GLY A 205 -1.27 7.06 -8.44
CA GLY A 205 -2.64 7.03 -8.91
C GLY A 205 -2.92 5.88 -9.87
N ARG A 206 -4.22 5.62 -10.11
CA ARG A 206 -4.71 4.53 -10.98
C ARG A 206 -4.02 4.48 -12.35
N GLY A 207 -3.70 5.67 -12.91
CA GLY A 207 -3.03 5.76 -14.21
C GLY A 207 -1.63 5.16 -14.21
N LEU A 208 -0.81 5.49 -13.21
CA LEU A 208 0.53 4.92 -13.04
C LEU A 208 0.48 3.41 -12.81
N ILE A 209 -0.37 2.96 -11.89
CA ILE A 209 -0.50 1.53 -11.57
C ILE A 209 -0.86 0.75 -12.83
N LYS A 210 -1.88 1.19 -13.56
CA LYS A 210 -2.31 0.55 -14.80
C LYS A 210 -1.22 0.55 -15.88
N ALA A 211 -0.46 1.65 -16.00
CA ALA A 211 0.65 1.74 -16.94
C ALA A 211 1.76 0.71 -16.60
N VAL A 212 2.15 0.60 -15.33
CA VAL A 212 3.17 -0.35 -14.89
C VAL A 212 2.69 -1.79 -15.10
N VAL A 213 1.47 -2.13 -14.70
CA VAL A 213 0.92 -3.49 -14.87
C VAL A 213 0.86 -3.90 -16.33
N ASN A 214 0.49 -2.99 -17.25
CA ASN A 214 0.33 -3.31 -18.67
C ASN A 214 1.64 -3.31 -19.45
N GLN A 215 2.66 -2.59 -19.02
CA GLN A 215 3.90 -2.37 -19.81
C GLN A 215 5.11 -3.13 -19.28
N SER A 216 5.07 -3.55 -18.01
CA SER A 216 6.20 -4.24 -17.40
C SER A 216 6.37 -5.65 -17.91
N THR A 217 7.64 -6.03 -18.17
CA THR A 217 8.04 -7.44 -18.35
C THR A 217 8.55 -8.06 -17.04
N ILE A 218 8.72 -7.23 -15.99
CA ILE A 218 9.07 -7.67 -14.65
C ILE A 218 7.75 -7.98 -13.93
N PRO A 219 7.68 -9.04 -13.11
CA PRO A 219 6.52 -9.30 -12.25
C PRO A 219 6.16 -8.07 -11.41
N VAL A 220 4.87 -7.72 -11.34
CA VAL A 220 4.37 -6.54 -10.62
C VAL A 220 3.56 -6.99 -9.41
N ILE A 221 3.87 -6.46 -8.24
CA ILE A 221 2.97 -6.51 -7.09
C ILE A 221 2.13 -5.23 -7.13
N GLU A 222 0.88 -5.37 -7.54
CA GLU A 222 -0.02 -4.25 -7.74
C GLU A 222 -0.51 -3.72 -6.40
N THR A 223 -0.33 -2.41 -6.14
CA THR A 223 -1.03 -1.72 -5.08
C THR A 223 -2.37 -1.23 -5.59
N GLY A 224 -3.46 -1.54 -4.88
CA GLY A 224 -4.82 -1.27 -5.37
C GLY A 224 -5.26 0.18 -5.19
N THR A 225 -6.19 0.61 -6.05
CA THR A 225 -7.10 1.72 -5.76
C THR A 225 -8.23 1.22 -4.87
N GLY A 226 -8.89 2.10 -4.10
CA GLY A 226 -9.84 1.71 -3.09
C GLY A 226 -11.26 2.22 -3.32
N ASN A 227 -12.07 1.56 -4.16
CA ASN A 227 -13.52 1.77 -4.13
C ASN A 227 -14.13 0.86 -3.05
N CYS A 228 -14.04 1.30 -1.78
CA CYS A 228 -14.47 0.52 -0.64
C CYS A 228 -15.96 0.72 -0.35
N HIS A 229 -16.66 -0.38 -0.05
CA HIS A 229 -18.09 -0.37 0.25
C HIS A 229 -18.37 -0.64 1.72
N ILE A 230 -19.45 -0.06 2.20
CA ILE A 230 -20.10 -0.46 3.47
C ILE A 230 -21.54 -0.84 3.16
N TYR A 231 -21.96 -2.01 3.61
CA TYR A 231 -23.34 -2.46 3.55
C TYR A 231 -23.98 -2.42 4.95
N VAL A 232 -25.08 -1.68 5.07
CA VAL A 232 -25.91 -1.62 6.26
C VAL A 232 -27.07 -2.60 6.10
N ASP A 233 -27.02 -3.70 6.83
CA ASP A 233 -27.98 -4.79 6.76
C ASP A 233 -29.28 -4.49 7.55
N GLU A 234 -30.31 -5.30 7.31
CA GLU A 234 -31.63 -5.12 7.95
C GLU A 234 -31.62 -5.25 9.48
N THR A 235 -30.64 -5.94 10.04
CA THR A 235 -30.48 -6.15 11.50
C THR A 235 -29.42 -5.23 12.13
N ALA A 236 -28.89 -4.28 11.36
CA ALA A 236 -27.82 -3.40 11.83
C ALA A 236 -28.25 -2.54 13.03
N ASP A 237 -27.31 -2.32 13.95
CA ASP A 237 -27.42 -1.19 14.88
C ASP A 237 -27.17 0.11 14.07
N LEU A 238 -28.20 0.92 13.92
CA LEU A 238 -28.18 2.09 13.04
C LEU A 238 -27.27 3.21 13.56
N GLN A 239 -27.09 3.31 14.89
CA GLN A 239 -26.18 4.29 15.47
C GLN A 239 -24.73 3.89 15.18
N MET A 240 -24.37 2.64 15.43
CA MET A 240 -23.07 2.09 15.09
C MET A 240 -22.79 2.19 13.59
N ALA A 241 -23.78 1.91 12.74
CA ALA A 241 -23.64 2.04 11.30
C ALA A 241 -23.32 3.49 10.87
N ALA A 242 -24.02 4.46 11.43
CA ALA A 242 -23.77 5.87 11.15
C ALA A 242 -22.36 6.30 11.60
N ASP A 243 -21.91 5.87 12.78
CA ASP A 243 -20.58 6.17 13.29
C ASP A 243 -19.48 5.58 12.41
N ILE A 244 -19.64 4.32 11.98
CA ILE A 244 -18.70 3.65 11.10
C ILE A 244 -18.65 4.33 9.72
N VAL A 245 -19.80 4.64 9.10
CA VAL A 245 -19.84 5.29 7.78
C VAL A 245 -19.19 6.68 7.85
N ILE A 246 -19.51 7.49 8.85
CA ILE A 246 -18.91 8.82 9.01
C ILE A 246 -17.39 8.70 9.22
N ASN A 247 -16.94 7.80 10.08
CA ASN A 247 -15.51 7.54 10.27
C ASN A 247 -14.85 7.10 8.96
N ALA A 248 -15.40 6.09 8.29
CA ALA A 248 -14.84 5.52 7.09
C ALA A 248 -14.75 6.53 5.93
N LYS A 249 -15.72 7.46 5.82
CA LYS A 249 -15.70 8.48 4.77
C LYS A 249 -14.90 9.72 5.13
N THR A 250 -14.97 10.21 6.38
CA THR A 250 -14.54 11.59 6.68
C THR A 250 -13.27 11.71 7.53
N GLN A 251 -12.76 10.62 8.12
CA GLN A 251 -11.53 10.65 8.89
C GLN A 251 -10.32 11.04 8.01
N ARG A 252 -10.25 10.51 6.79
CA ARG A 252 -9.28 10.88 5.76
C ARG A 252 -9.77 10.44 4.39
N VAL A 253 -10.20 11.37 3.55
CA VAL A 253 -10.82 11.06 2.25
C VAL A 253 -9.84 10.59 1.18
N GLY A 254 -8.62 11.13 1.16
CA GLY A 254 -7.62 10.88 0.11
C GLY A 254 -6.80 9.60 0.28
N VAL A 255 -7.40 8.52 0.78
CA VAL A 255 -6.74 7.22 1.00
C VAL A 255 -7.59 6.06 0.49
N CYS A 256 -6.93 5.00 0.04
CA CYS A 256 -7.56 3.86 -0.65
C CYS A 256 -8.53 3.01 0.21
N ASN A 257 -8.47 3.12 1.53
CA ASN A 257 -9.37 2.42 2.45
C ASN A 257 -10.53 3.29 2.98
N ALA A 258 -10.69 4.52 2.44
CA ALA A 258 -11.87 5.34 2.71
C ALA A 258 -13.11 4.74 2.04
N CYS A 259 -14.27 4.87 2.68
CA CYS A 259 -15.54 4.45 2.08
C CYS A 259 -15.90 5.36 0.91
N GLU A 260 -16.19 4.77 -0.25
CA GLU A 260 -16.60 5.47 -1.46
C GLU A 260 -18.04 5.15 -1.87
N SER A 261 -18.55 3.98 -1.44
CA SER A 261 -19.88 3.52 -1.77
C SER A 261 -20.58 2.93 -0.54
N LEU A 262 -21.83 3.32 -0.32
CA LEU A 262 -22.70 2.85 0.76
C LEU A 262 -23.90 2.11 0.19
N LEU A 263 -24.11 0.89 0.64
CA LEU A 263 -25.31 0.11 0.36
C LEU A 263 -26.17 0.03 1.62
N VAL A 264 -27.48 0.22 1.47
CA VAL A 264 -28.42 0.21 2.60
C VAL A 264 -29.58 -0.73 2.29
N ASN A 265 -29.84 -1.67 3.23
CA ASN A 265 -30.98 -2.56 3.09
C ASN A 265 -32.30 -1.75 3.09
N ARG A 266 -33.21 -2.09 2.18
CA ARG A 266 -34.51 -1.44 2.02
C ARG A 266 -35.31 -1.36 3.30
N ARG A 267 -35.19 -2.34 4.20
CA ARG A 267 -35.95 -2.39 5.45
C ARG A 267 -35.53 -1.34 6.47
N VAL A 268 -34.30 -0.85 6.42
CA VAL A 268 -33.77 0.13 7.37
C VAL A 268 -33.57 1.52 6.77
N LYS A 269 -33.73 1.70 5.46
CA LYS A 269 -33.45 2.96 4.76
C LYS A 269 -34.21 4.17 5.34
N ASP A 270 -35.49 3.99 5.69
CA ASP A 270 -36.35 5.09 6.16
C ASP A 270 -35.94 5.61 7.56
N ALA A 271 -35.41 4.73 8.41
CA ALA A 271 -34.89 5.09 9.73
C ALA A 271 -33.43 5.59 9.66
N PHE A 272 -32.61 5.05 8.75
CA PHE A 272 -31.18 5.29 8.72
C PHE A 272 -30.76 6.49 7.85
N LEU A 273 -31.24 6.56 6.60
CA LEU A 273 -30.77 7.55 5.63
C LEU A 273 -31.03 9.01 6.03
N PRO A 274 -32.17 9.41 6.63
CA PRO A 274 -32.37 10.79 7.05
C PRO A 274 -31.38 11.22 8.16
N VAL A 275 -31.08 10.34 9.10
CA VAL A 275 -30.12 10.60 10.19
C VAL A 275 -28.71 10.73 9.62
N LEU A 276 -28.32 9.80 8.75
CA LEU A 276 -27.01 9.83 8.10
C LEU A 276 -26.84 11.08 7.22
N ALA A 277 -27.87 11.49 6.47
CA ALA A 277 -27.83 12.68 5.62
C ALA A 277 -27.49 13.96 6.41
N GLY A 278 -28.05 14.11 7.62
CA GLY A 278 -27.71 15.21 8.52
C GLY A 278 -26.23 15.23 8.88
N ARG A 279 -25.69 14.08 9.28
CA ARG A 279 -24.28 13.94 9.68
C ARG A 279 -23.31 14.12 8.51
N LEU A 280 -23.63 13.61 7.30
CA LEU A 280 -22.82 13.82 6.09
C LEU A 280 -22.78 15.29 5.67
N LYS A 281 -23.93 15.99 5.79
CA LYS A 281 -24.03 17.42 5.51
C LYS A 281 -23.13 18.26 6.44
N GLU A 282 -23.09 17.94 7.74
CA GLU A 282 -22.19 18.59 8.70
C GLU A 282 -20.70 18.42 8.34
N LYS A 283 -20.37 17.33 7.65
CA LYS A 283 -19.03 17.03 7.14
C LYS A 283 -18.78 17.48 5.69
N HIS A 284 -19.73 18.23 5.11
CA HIS A 284 -19.68 18.71 3.73
C HIS A 284 -19.51 17.62 2.67
N VAL A 285 -20.06 16.42 2.92
CA VAL A 285 -19.99 15.30 1.97
C VAL A 285 -21.12 15.46 0.94
N GLU A 286 -20.76 15.50 -0.34
CA GLU A 286 -21.71 15.37 -1.46
C GLU A 286 -22.20 13.92 -1.53
N VAL A 287 -23.52 13.74 -1.62
CA VAL A 287 -24.12 12.42 -1.75
C VAL A 287 -24.62 12.23 -3.18
N ARG A 288 -24.21 11.14 -3.83
CA ARG A 288 -24.73 10.68 -5.12
C ARG A 288 -25.56 9.43 -4.89
N ALA A 289 -26.84 9.51 -5.11
CA ALA A 289 -27.79 8.50 -4.65
C ALA A 289 -28.69 7.96 -5.76
N ASP A 290 -29.09 6.68 -5.64
CA ASP A 290 -30.18 6.13 -6.42
C ASP A 290 -31.53 6.82 -6.05
N GLU A 291 -32.59 6.57 -6.80
CA GLU A 291 -33.88 7.21 -6.57
C GLU A 291 -34.43 6.96 -5.16
N ALA A 292 -34.26 5.73 -4.65
CA ALA A 292 -34.79 5.33 -3.32
C ALA A 292 -34.04 6.01 -2.18
N ALA A 293 -32.72 6.12 -2.26
CA ALA A 293 -31.92 6.82 -1.26
C ALA A 293 -32.07 8.33 -1.39
N LYS A 294 -32.09 8.88 -2.61
CA LYS A 294 -32.26 10.31 -2.87
C LYS A 294 -33.54 10.88 -2.27
N ALA A 295 -34.64 10.13 -2.32
CA ALA A 295 -35.92 10.54 -1.73
C ALA A 295 -35.82 10.80 -0.21
N LEU A 296 -34.83 10.20 0.47
CA LEU A 296 -34.62 10.27 1.93
C LEU A 296 -33.42 11.14 2.33
N MET A 297 -32.63 11.62 1.37
CA MET A 297 -31.41 12.39 1.60
C MET A 297 -31.49 13.76 0.92
N PRO A 298 -32.04 14.79 1.57
CA PRO A 298 -32.18 16.12 1.00
C PRO A 298 -30.85 16.70 0.53
N GLY A 299 -30.78 17.16 -0.73
CA GLY A 299 -29.57 17.68 -1.34
C GLY A 299 -28.71 16.65 -2.07
N ALA A 300 -29.07 15.36 -2.02
CA ALA A 300 -28.38 14.35 -2.82
C ALA A 300 -28.62 14.54 -4.33
N VAL A 301 -27.58 14.35 -5.11
CA VAL A 301 -27.66 14.34 -6.58
C VAL A 301 -27.93 12.93 -7.12
N PRO A 302 -28.51 12.77 -8.31
CA PRO A 302 -28.69 11.46 -8.90
C PRO A 302 -27.34 10.78 -9.15
N ALA A 303 -27.20 9.52 -8.72
CA ALA A 303 -26.07 8.69 -9.08
C ALA A 303 -26.20 8.18 -10.52
N THR A 304 -25.08 7.99 -11.16
CA THR A 304 -24.95 7.33 -12.46
C THR A 304 -24.33 5.95 -12.30
N GLU A 305 -24.31 5.13 -13.33
CA GLU A 305 -23.66 3.81 -13.30
C GLU A 305 -22.15 3.91 -13.00
N GLU A 306 -21.50 5.00 -13.42
CA GLU A 306 -20.09 5.26 -13.18
C GLU A 306 -19.77 5.51 -11.69
N ASP A 307 -20.71 6.11 -10.97
CA ASP A 307 -20.54 6.43 -9.55
C ASP A 307 -20.33 5.19 -8.68
N TRP A 308 -20.92 4.05 -9.05
CA TRP A 308 -20.78 2.80 -8.30
C TRP A 308 -19.36 2.23 -8.33
N GLY A 309 -18.58 2.54 -9.38
CA GLY A 309 -17.19 2.05 -9.55
C GLY A 309 -16.12 3.13 -9.34
N THR A 310 -16.48 4.31 -8.84
CA THR A 310 -15.59 5.47 -8.75
C THR A 310 -14.94 5.58 -7.38
N GLU A 311 -13.61 5.62 -7.35
CA GLU A 311 -12.81 6.07 -6.21
C GLU A 311 -12.70 7.59 -6.30
N TYR A 312 -13.47 8.31 -5.49
CA TYR A 312 -13.55 9.79 -5.53
C TYR A 312 -12.32 10.46 -4.92
N LEU A 313 -11.77 9.88 -3.84
CA LEU A 313 -10.68 10.47 -3.04
C LEU A 313 -11.03 11.87 -2.51
N ASP A 314 -12.32 12.14 -2.34
CA ASP A 314 -12.89 13.44 -1.96
C ASP A 314 -14.10 13.24 -1.04
N TYR A 315 -14.67 14.34 -0.55
CA TYR A 315 -15.91 14.36 0.24
C TYR A 315 -17.14 14.08 -0.64
N ILE A 316 -17.11 12.94 -1.34
CA ILE A 316 -18.20 12.43 -2.18
C ILE A 316 -18.47 10.98 -1.79
N LEU A 317 -19.73 10.60 -1.66
CA LEU A 317 -20.17 9.24 -1.29
C LEU A 317 -21.31 8.80 -2.21
N SER A 318 -21.18 7.65 -2.88
CA SER A 318 -22.30 7.02 -3.57
C SER A 318 -23.17 6.23 -2.59
N VAL A 319 -24.50 6.29 -2.76
CA VAL A 319 -25.47 5.62 -1.86
C VAL A 319 -26.51 4.90 -2.69
N LYS A 320 -26.70 3.60 -2.43
CA LYS A 320 -27.69 2.77 -3.10
C LYS A 320 -28.51 1.95 -2.12
N VAL A 321 -29.81 1.82 -2.37
CA VAL A 321 -30.69 0.90 -1.64
C VAL A 321 -30.72 -0.45 -2.31
N VAL A 322 -30.56 -1.50 -1.52
CA VAL A 322 -30.59 -2.91 -1.98
C VAL A 322 -31.61 -3.73 -1.18
N ASP A 323 -32.10 -4.81 -1.77
CA ASP A 323 -33.18 -5.59 -1.18
C ASP A 323 -32.69 -6.67 -0.19
N SER A 324 -31.45 -7.16 -0.36
CA SER A 324 -30.92 -8.25 0.46
C SER A 324 -29.39 -8.20 0.54
N VAL A 325 -28.82 -9.06 1.40
CA VAL A 325 -27.37 -9.27 1.50
C VAL A 325 -26.79 -9.84 0.20
N GLU A 326 -27.54 -10.67 -0.51
CA GLU A 326 -27.14 -11.25 -1.80
C GLU A 326 -26.98 -10.15 -2.87
N GLU A 327 -27.94 -9.22 -2.94
CA GLU A 327 -27.85 -8.09 -3.87
C GLU A 327 -26.68 -7.18 -3.51
N ALA A 328 -26.44 -6.94 -2.21
CA ALA A 328 -25.29 -6.17 -1.74
C ALA A 328 -23.97 -6.84 -2.17
N ILE A 329 -23.80 -8.13 -1.94
CA ILE A 329 -22.62 -8.91 -2.32
C ILE A 329 -22.42 -8.86 -3.85
N ALA A 330 -23.49 -9.07 -4.63
CA ALA A 330 -23.43 -9.03 -6.09
C ALA A 330 -22.98 -7.63 -6.59
N HIS A 331 -23.53 -6.57 -6.00
CA HIS A 331 -23.15 -5.19 -6.32
C HIS A 331 -21.68 -4.93 -5.97
N ILE A 332 -21.26 -5.27 -4.73
CA ILE A 332 -19.88 -5.09 -4.29
C ILE A 332 -18.91 -5.83 -5.20
N ASN A 333 -19.15 -7.12 -5.47
CA ASN A 333 -18.28 -7.92 -6.34
C ASN A 333 -18.20 -7.42 -7.78
N LYS A 334 -19.22 -6.68 -8.25
CA LYS A 334 -19.23 -6.05 -9.59
C LYS A 334 -18.40 -4.77 -9.64
N TYR A 335 -18.45 -3.93 -8.61
CA TYR A 335 -17.92 -2.56 -8.66
C TYR A 335 -16.70 -2.32 -7.79
N ASN A 336 -16.40 -3.21 -6.85
CA ASN A 336 -15.26 -3.04 -5.96
C ASN A 336 -13.92 -3.14 -6.70
N THR A 337 -12.90 -2.62 -6.04
CA THR A 337 -11.50 -2.76 -6.45
C THR A 337 -10.79 -3.90 -5.71
N LYS A 338 -11.54 -4.72 -4.99
CA LYS A 338 -11.05 -5.84 -4.16
C LYS A 338 -10.17 -5.40 -2.99
N HIS A 339 -10.41 -4.18 -2.49
CA HIS A 339 -9.59 -3.60 -1.42
C HIS A 339 -10.17 -3.92 -0.03
N SER A 340 -11.21 -3.22 0.39
CA SER A 340 -11.76 -3.31 1.75
C SER A 340 -13.26 -3.12 1.74
N GLU A 341 -14.00 -4.09 2.25
CA GLU A 341 -15.46 -4.09 2.23
C GLU A 341 -16.00 -4.40 3.62
N ALA A 342 -17.09 -3.79 4.01
CA ALA A 342 -17.68 -3.98 5.34
C ALA A 342 -19.18 -4.25 5.29
N ILE A 343 -19.66 -5.09 6.21
CA ILE A 343 -21.07 -5.24 6.55
C ILE A 343 -21.31 -4.79 7.98
N ILE A 344 -22.43 -4.09 8.22
CA ILE A 344 -22.92 -3.76 9.56
C ILE A 344 -24.19 -4.60 9.79
N THR A 345 -24.13 -5.54 10.69
CA THR A 345 -25.22 -6.50 10.93
C THR A 345 -25.15 -7.11 12.33
N ASN A 346 -26.30 -7.52 12.85
CA ASN A 346 -26.42 -8.38 14.02
C ASN A 346 -26.86 -9.82 13.65
N ASP A 347 -27.03 -10.10 12.35
CA ASP A 347 -27.32 -11.46 11.86
C ASP A 347 -26.01 -12.21 11.58
N TYR A 348 -25.79 -13.29 12.32
CA TYR A 348 -24.59 -14.13 12.17
C TYR A 348 -24.50 -14.77 10.78
N THR A 349 -25.65 -15.19 10.21
CA THR A 349 -25.68 -15.85 8.90
C THR A 349 -25.30 -14.88 7.79
N HIS A 350 -25.83 -13.64 7.83
CA HIS A 350 -25.48 -12.61 6.88
C HIS A 350 -24.00 -12.20 7.01
N ALA A 351 -23.49 -12.11 8.26
CA ALA A 351 -22.08 -11.82 8.50
C ALA A 351 -21.17 -12.87 7.87
N GLN A 352 -21.42 -14.18 8.11
CA GLN A 352 -20.60 -15.25 7.55
C GLN A 352 -20.70 -15.30 6.01
N LYS A 353 -21.91 -15.18 5.46
CA LYS A 353 -22.11 -15.12 4.01
C LYS A 353 -21.33 -13.98 3.37
N PHE A 354 -21.35 -12.80 3.97
CA PHE A 354 -20.61 -11.64 3.48
C PHE A 354 -19.08 -11.86 3.53
N LEU A 355 -18.57 -12.41 4.65
CA LEU A 355 -17.15 -12.75 4.81
C LEU A 355 -16.65 -13.75 3.77
N ASP A 356 -17.50 -14.73 3.41
CA ASP A 356 -17.12 -15.83 2.50
C ASP A 356 -17.26 -15.44 1.03
N GLU A 357 -18.29 -14.65 0.67
CA GLU A 357 -18.66 -14.41 -0.73
C GLU A 357 -18.14 -13.09 -1.30
N VAL A 358 -17.73 -12.12 -0.47
CA VAL A 358 -17.15 -10.87 -0.94
C VAL A 358 -15.68 -11.06 -1.30
N ASP A 359 -15.34 -10.82 -2.57
CA ASP A 359 -13.96 -10.92 -3.08
C ASP A 359 -13.18 -9.62 -2.83
N ALA A 360 -12.61 -9.48 -1.65
CA ALA A 360 -11.75 -8.36 -1.26
C ALA A 360 -10.53 -8.82 -0.44
N ALA A 361 -9.53 -7.94 -0.33
CA ALA A 361 -8.32 -8.19 0.46
C ALA A 361 -8.61 -8.16 1.96
N ALA A 362 -9.55 -7.29 2.39
CA ALA A 362 -10.02 -7.20 3.76
C ALA A 362 -11.55 -7.12 3.77
N VAL A 363 -12.19 -7.98 4.56
CA VAL A 363 -13.65 -8.01 4.71
C VAL A 363 -13.98 -7.90 6.19
N TYR A 364 -14.84 -6.95 6.53
CA TYR A 364 -15.14 -6.55 7.90
C TYR A 364 -16.58 -6.84 8.29
N VAL A 365 -16.79 -7.18 9.54
CA VAL A 365 -18.09 -7.17 10.22
C VAL A 365 -18.04 -6.13 11.34
N ASN A 366 -18.94 -5.16 11.31
CA ASN A 366 -19.11 -4.14 12.34
C ASN A 366 -17.85 -3.32 12.66
N ALA A 367 -17.05 -3.01 11.62
CA ALA A 367 -15.86 -2.19 11.75
C ALA A 367 -15.65 -1.30 10.51
N SER A 368 -14.91 -0.22 10.69
CA SER A 368 -14.57 0.73 9.62
C SER A 368 -13.53 0.12 8.66
N THR A 369 -13.69 0.37 7.36
CA THR A 369 -12.69 0.00 6.33
C THR A 369 -11.35 0.70 6.53
N ARG A 370 -11.31 1.78 7.33
CA ARG A 370 -10.10 2.53 7.68
C ARG A 370 -9.05 1.71 8.44
N PHE A 371 -9.43 0.58 9.02
CA PHE A 371 -8.49 -0.33 9.68
C PHE A 371 -7.63 -1.17 8.72
N THR A 372 -7.84 -1.12 7.39
CA THR A 372 -6.95 -1.78 6.43
C THR A 372 -5.63 -1.00 6.31
N ASP A 373 -4.76 -1.21 7.26
CA ASP A 373 -3.49 -0.49 7.45
C ASP A 373 -2.49 -1.42 8.14
N GLY A 374 -1.21 -1.32 7.78
CA GLY A 374 -0.17 -2.21 8.31
C GLY A 374 0.04 -2.06 9.82
N ASN A 375 -0.08 -0.84 10.36
CA ASN A 375 0.04 -0.62 11.81
C ASN A 375 -1.16 -1.19 12.56
N GLU A 376 -2.38 -0.95 12.04
CA GLU A 376 -3.62 -1.44 12.64
C GLU A 376 -3.69 -2.99 12.62
N PHE A 377 -3.11 -3.63 11.58
CA PHE A 377 -3.03 -5.09 11.49
C PHE A 377 -1.86 -5.69 12.31
N GLY A 378 -1.05 -4.85 12.94
CA GLY A 378 0.11 -5.30 13.72
C GLY A 378 1.33 -5.69 12.88
N PHE A 379 1.38 -5.30 11.59
CA PHE A 379 2.53 -5.53 10.72
C PHE A 379 3.60 -4.45 10.85
N GLY A 380 3.33 -3.38 11.60
CA GLY A 380 4.19 -2.24 11.87
C GLY A 380 4.19 -1.22 10.73
N ALA A 381 4.83 -1.50 9.63
CA ALA A 381 4.86 -0.65 8.45
C ALA A 381 4.39 -1.40 7.21
N GLU A 382 3.97 -0.66 6.18
CA GLU A 382 3.56 -1.25 4.91
C GLU A 382 4.08 -0.44 3.72
N ILE A 383 4.31 -1.14 2.60
CA ILE A 383 4.63 -0.49 1.32
C ILE A 383 3.36 -0.22 0.49
N GLY A 384 2.20 -0.53 1.02
CA GLY A 384 0.89 -0.35 0.43
C GLY A 384 0.02 -1.59 0.53
N ILE A 385 -1.19 -1.50 -0.01
CA ILE A 385 -2.18 -2.56 0.07
C ILE A 385 -2.37 -3.17 -1.31
N SER A 386 -2.08 -4.47 -1.43
CA SER A 386 -2.27 -5.21 -2.67
C SER A 386 -3.68 -5.78 -2.75
N THR A 387 -4.30 -5.67 -3.92
CA THR A 387 -5.63 -6.23 -4.21
C THR A 387 -5.57 -7.47 -5.10
N GLN A 388 -4.37 -7.85 -5.56
CA GLN A 388 -4.19 -9.03 -6.41
C GLN A 388 -4.19 -10.34 -5.59
N LYS A 389 -4.40 -11.47 -6.26
CA LYS A 389 -4.45 -12.80 -5.62
C LYS A 389 -3.12 -13.57 -5.76
N LEU A 390 -2.24 -13.12 -6.62
CA LEU A 390 -0.93 -13.73 -6.82
C LEU A 390 0.09 -13.05 -5.91
N HIS A 391 0.70 -13.82 -5.01
CA HIS A 391 1.66 -13.41 -3.98
C HIS A 391 1.02 -12.68 -2.80
N ALA A 392 1.18 -11.33 -2.67
CA ALA A 392 0.66 -10.54 -1.55
C ALA A 392 -0.79 -10.11 -1.80
N ARG A 393 -1.62 -10.13 -0.75
CA ARG A 393 -2.99 -9.60 -0.76
C ARG A 393 -3.27 -8.94 0.59
N GLY A 394 -3.71 -7.67 0.58
CA GLY A 394 -3.85 -6.84 1.77
C GLY A 394 -2.62 -5.97 2.03
N PRO A 395 -2.46 -5.46 3.27
CA PRO A 395 -1.29 -4.66 3.65
C PRO A 395 0.02 -5.43 3.46
N MET A 396 1.00 -4.83 2.78
CA MET A 396 2.28 -5.45 2.46
C MET A 396 3.34 -5.01 3.45
N GLY A 397 3.52 -5.78 4.52
CA GLY A 397 4.59 -5.61 5.50
C GLY A 397 5.87 -6.37 5.13
N LEU A 398 6.66 -6.71 6.14
CA LEU A 398 7.96 -7.38 5.93
C LEU A 398 7.82 -8.76 5.29
N ARG A 399 6.79 -9.55 5.66
CA ARG A 399 6.62 -10.92 5.14
C ARG A 399 6.30 -10.94 3.65
N GLU A 400 5.54 -9.96 3.17
CA GLU A 400 5.12 -9.85 1.77
C GLU A 400 6.28 -9.46 0.84
N LEU A 401 7.37 -8.87 1.39
CA LEU A 401 8.61 -8.59 0.65
C LEU A 401 9.60 -9.77 0.66
N THR A 402 9.11 -10.96 0.93
CA THR A 402 9.91 -12.19 0.98
C THR A 402 9.27 -13.32 0.18
N SER A 403 10.08 -14.28 -0.19
CA SER A 403 9.66 -15.54 -0.77
C SER A 403 10.22 -16.69 0.08
N TYR A 404 10.19 -17.90 -0.42
CA TYR A 404 10.81 -19.05 0.23
C TYR A 404 11.61 -19.89 -0.75
N LYS A 405 12.62 -20.59 -0.21
CA LYS A 405 13.31 -21.67 -0.93
C LYS A 405 13.23 -22.96 -0.13
N TYR A 406 13.29 -24.07 -0.84
CA TYR A 406 13.38 -25.37 -0.18
C TYR A 406 14.81 -25.64 0.33
N ARG A 407 14.90 -26.12 1.57
CA ARG A 407 16.12 -26.71 2.11
C ARG A 407 15.93 -28.22 2.13
N ILE A 408 16.81 -28.92 1.45
CA ILE A 408 16.75 -30.38 1.35
C ILE A 408 18.08 -30.92 1.89
N THR A 409 17.98 -31.77 2.91
CA THR A 409 19.12 -32.47 3.47
C THR A 409 18.94 -33.96 3.25
N GLY A 410 19.94 -34.57 2.68
CA GLY A 410 19.98 -36.01 2.43
C GLY A 410 21.25 -36.66 2.99
N ASN A 411 21.32 -37.96 2.80
CA ASN A 411 22.48 -38.80 3.14
C ASN A 411 22.76 -39.77 1.98
N GLY A 412 22.95 -39.21 0.76
CA GLY A 412 23.26 -39.98 -0.44
C GLY A 412 22.06 -40.58 -1.17
N GLN A 413 20.83 -40.15 -0.89
CA GLN A 413 19.65 -40.65 -1.62
C GLN A 413 19.72 -40.26 -3.10
N ILE A 414 19.47 -41.23 -3.97
CA ILE A 414 19.32 -41.05 -5.41
C ILE A 414 17.86 -41.31 -5.82
N ARG A 415 17.47 -40.70 -6.92
CA ARG A 415 16.17 -40.98 -7.54
C ARG A 415 16.29 -42.27 -8.33
N PRO A 416 15.44 -43.30 -8.10
CA PRO A 416 15.42 -44.52 -8.87
C PRO A 416 15.09 -44.31 -10.33
#